data_f9e7108bbcdf235972a14bcd227c5c9f
#
_entry.id   f9e7108bbcdf235972a14bcd227c5c9f
#
_cell.length_a   1.000
_cell.length_b   1.000
_cell.length_c   1.000
_cell.angle_alpha   90.00
_cell.angle_beta   90.00
_cell.angle_gamma   90.00
#
_symmetry.space_group_name_H-M   'P 1'
#
loop_
_entity.id
_entity.type
_entity.pdbx_description
1 polymer ?
#
loop_
_entity_poly.entity_id
_entity_poly.type
_entity_poly.pdbx_seq_one_letter_code
_entity_poly.pdbx_strand_id
1 'polypeptide(L)'
;MAQDAGSNVKGALGLPAKRTPILIKGNDAIVKGAILAGARSYFGYPITPASEIAETASRDFPAVGGVFIQAESEVASINMVYGASATGVRCMTASSGPGISLKQEGISYCAGAELPCVIATIMRGGPGLGNIAPEQSDYNQVVRIGGHGNYRTPVYAPASGQEMCDLTMAAFETADRYRTPVMVAADGFTGQMMEPVVFPDPIPALPVHDWAVRADAATRRNLVSSIFLEPDELEEHNRHLQRKYKEIEEKEVRFSEYMIDGARLVVVGYGIVSRVLRSAVHLAREEGIPVGLLRPITLFPFPKKRLEELARQARRMITFELSNGQMVEDVRLSVHDRIPIDFYGRMGGNVPSAEECLDVIRRAAREGGVL
;
A
#
# COMPACT_ATOMS: atom_id res chain seq x y z
N MET A 1 -9.31 -32.94 5.06
CA MET A 1 -10.31 -31.89 4.75
C MET A 1 -9.71 -30.49 4.51
N ALA A 2 -8.68 -30.04 5.24
CA ALA A 2 -8.08 -28.70 4.99
C ALA A 2 -7.24 -28.61 3.69
N GLN A 3 -6.59 -29.70 3.25
CA GLN A 3 -5.83 -29.72 1.99
C GLN A 3 -6.73 -29.67 0.75
N ASP A 4 -7.94 -30.25 0.79
CA ASP A 4 -8.89 -30.21 -0.33
C ASP A 4 -9.52 -28.82 -0.54
N ALA A 5 -9.74 -28.06 0.54
CA ALA A 5 -10.32 -26.71 0.44
C ALA A 5 -9.36 -25.73 -0.24
N GLY A 6 -8.05 -25.84 0.03
CA GLY A 6 -7.01 -24.97 -0.57
C GLY A 6 -6.80 -25.24 -2.06
N SER A 7 -6.82 -26.50 -2.50
CA SER A 7 -6.68 -26.88 -3.91
C SER A 7 -7.89 -26.41 -4.74
N ASN A 8 -9.08 -26.39 -4.14
CA ASN A 8 -10.30 -25.91 -4.79
C ASN A 8 -10.26 -24.41 -5.07
N VAL A 9 -9.74 -23.59 -4.15
CA VAL A 9 -9.61 -22.14 -4.34
C VAL A 9 -8.65 -21.82 -5.49
N LYS A 10 -7.44 -22.42 -5.52
CA LYS A 10 -6.50 -22.19 -6.62
C LYS A 10 -7.09 -22.62 -7.97
N GLY A 11 -7.75 -23.76 -8.04
CA GLY A 11 -8.41 -24.22 -9.26
C GLY A 11 -9.48 -23.24 -9.75
N ALA A 12 -10.34 -22.74 -8.87
CA ALA A 12 -11.36 -21.74 -9.19
C ALA A 12 -10.78 -20.42 -9.73
N LEU A 13 -9.56 -20.05 -9.27
CA LEU A 13 -8.85 -18.87 -9.75
C LEU A 13 -8.00 -19.10 -11.01
N GLY A 14 -8.01 -20.30 -11.58
CA GLY A 14 -7.13 -20.67 -12.70
C GLY A 14 -5.64 -20.65 -12.33
N LEU A 15 -5.30 -20.82 -11.05
CA LEU A 15 -3.92 -20.84 -10.58
C LEU A 15 -3.36 -22.26 -10.59
N PRO A 16 -2.05 -22.44 -10.89
CA PRO A 16 -1.42 -23.75 -10.85
C PRO A 16 -1.41 -24.33 -9.42
N ALA A 17 -1.65 -25.61 -9.29
CA ALA A 17 -1.60 -26.32 -8.00
C ALA A 17 -0.19 -26.28 -7.39
N LYS A 18 0.86 -26.38 -8.22
CA LYS A 18 2.25 -26.17 -7.83
C LYS A 18 2.61 -24.70 -7.88
N ARG A 19 3.61 -24.28 -7.09
CA ARG A 19 4.15 -22.91 -7.09
C ARG A 19 4.96 -22.64 -8.37
N THR A 20 4.25 -22.54 -9.49
CA THR A 20 4.81 -22.20 -10.81
C THR A 20 4.46 -20.76 -11.12
N PRO A 21 5.39 -19.94 -11.64
CA PRO A 21 5.11 -18.56 -12.01
C PRO A 21 4.11 -18.51 -13.18
N ILE A 22 3.17 -17.59 -13.13
CA ILE A 22 2.29 -17.24 -14.24
C ILE A 22 2.48 -15.77 -14.60
N LEU A 23 2.44 -15.45 -15.89
CA LEU A 23 2.52 -14.07 -16.37
C LEU A 23 1.17 -13.38 -16.17
N ILE A 24 1.12 -12.32 -15.34
CA ILE A 24 -0.12 -11.65 -14.94
C ILE A 24 0.11 -10.17 -14.66
N LYS A 25 -0.91 -9.33 -14.83
CA LYS A 25 -0.86 -7.92 -14.46
C LYS A 25 -0.81 -7.76 -12.93
N GLY A 26 -0.16 -6.69 -12.46
CA GLY A 26 -0.13 -6.34 -11.05
C GLY A 26 -1.53 -6.15 -10.46
N ASN A 27 -2.44 -5.48 -11.18
CA ASN A 27 -3.83 -5.30 -10.77
C ASN A 27 -4.58 -6.62 -10.54
N ASP A 28 -4.38 -7.61 -11.42
CA ASP A 28 -4.98 -8.94 -11.27
C ASP A 28 -4.37 -9.69 -10.08
N ALA A 29 -3.06 -9.52 -9.84
CA ALA A 29 -2.34 -10.14 -8.73
C ALA A 29 -2.85 -9.67 -7.37
N ILE A 30 -3.28 -8.40 -7.23
CA ILE A 30 -3.97 -7.89 -6.03
C ILE A 30 -5.21 -8.73 -5.72
N VAL A 31 -6.09 -8.96 -6.69
CA VAL A 31 -7.34 -9.68 -6.49
C VAL A 31 -7.09 -11.13 -6.08
N LYS A 32 -6.17 -11.80 -6.79
CA LYS A 32 -5.81 -13.18 -6.46
C LYS A 32 -5.18 -13.27 -5.06
N GLY A 33 -4.27 -12.34 -4.72
CA GLY A 33 -3.70 -12.22 -3.38
C GLY A 33 -4.76 -12.02 -2.29
N ALA A 34 -5.74 -11.15 -2.53
CA ALA A 34 -6.85 -10.92 -1.61
C ALA A 34 -7.68 -12.18 -1.37
N ILE A 35 -8.05 -12.91 -2.42
CA ILE A 35 -8.83 -14.15 -2.30
C ILE A 35 -8.01 -15.25 -1.60
N LEU A 36 -6.71 -15.37 -1.90
CA LEU A 36 -5.81 -16.30 -1.21
C LEU A 36 -5.64 -15.93 0.27
N ALA A 37 -5.68 -14.64 0.60
CA ALA A 37 -5.76 -14.14 1.97
C ALA A 37 -7.15 -14.32 2.61
N GLY A 38 -8.10 -15.01 1.96
CA GLY A 38 -9.41 -15.30 2.51
C GLY A 38 -10.44 -14.18 2.35
N ALA A 39 -10.18 -13.15 1.55
CA ALA A 39 -11.20 -12.16 1.22
C ALA A 39 -12.38 -12.82 0.48
N ARG A 40 -13.60 -12.41 0.81
CA ARG A 40 -14.84 -12.95 0.24
C ARG A 40 -15.78 -11.87 -0.28
N SER A 41 -15.41 -10.59 -0.17
CA SER A 41 -16.25 -9.50 -0.67
C SER A 41 -15.41 -8.39 -1.30
N TYR A 42 -15.86 -7.95 -2.46
CA TYR A 42 -15.35 -6.77 -3.16
C TYR A 42 -16.51 -5.82 -3.49
N PHE A 43 -16.31 -4.56 -3.16
CA PHE A 43 -17.25 -3.48 -3.49
C PHE A 43 -16.49 -2.35 -4.15
N GLY A 44 -16.86 -1.96 -5.38
CA GLY A 44 -16.11 -0.94 -6.09
C GLY A 44 -16.91 -0.18 -7.12
N TYR A 45 -16.36 0.94 -7.56
CA TYR A 45 -16.81 1.72 -8.71
C TYR A 45 -15.66 1.79 -9.71
N PRO A 46 -15.91 1.57 -11.02
CA PRO A 46 -14.85 1.51 -12.02
C PRO A 46 -14.09 2.82 -12.17
N ILE A 47 -12.78 2.78 -12.11
CA ILE A 47 -11.91 3.93 -12.34
C ILE A 47 -10.55 3.46 -12.88
N THR A 48 -10.07 4.08 -13.97
CA THR A 48 -8.76 3.83 -14.54
C THR A 48 -7.66 4.56 -13.72
N PRO A 49 -6.50 3.92 -13.42
CA PRO A 49 -6.01 2.63 -13.93
C PRO A 49 -6.26 1.42 -13.00
N ALA A 50 -7.28 1.46 -12.15
CA ALA A 50 -7.66 0.36 -11.25
C ALA A 50 -8.78 -0.55 -11.84
N SER A 51 -9.20 -0.34 -13.09
CA SER A 51 -10.34 -1.04 -13.71
C SER A 51 -10.18 -2.56 -13.74
N GLU A 52 -8.98 -3.06 -14.03
CA GLU A 52 -8.71 -4.51 -14.09
C GLU A 52 -8.89 -5.19 -12.71
N ILE A 53 -8.73 -4.44 -11.61
CA ILE A 53 -9.03 -4.98 -10.27
C ILE A 53 -10.52 -5.32 -10.19
N ALA A 54 -11.41 -4.41 -10.61
CA ALA A 54 -12.85 -4.65 -10.61
C ALA A 54 -13.25 -5.77 -11.60
N GLU A 55 -12.66 -5.79 -12.80
CA GLU A 55 -12.89 -6.81 -13.81
C GLU A 55 -12.50 -8.20 -13.31
N THR A 56 -11.32 -8.35 -12.74
CA THR A 56 -10.84 -9.62 -12.17
C THR A 56 -11.66 -10.01 -10.94
N ALA A 57 -12.01 -9.05 -10.07
CA ALA A 57 -12.85 -9.28 -8.92
C ALA A 57 -14.25 -9.79 -9.30
N SER A 58 -14.85 -9.24 -10.37
CA SER A 58 -16.16 -9.65 -10.86
C SER A 58 -16.24 -11.13 -11.30
N ARG A 59 -15.13 -11.67 -11.77
CA ARG A 59 -14.96 -13.05 -12.19
C ARG A 59 -14.57 -13.96 -11.02
N ASP A 60 -13.56 -13.54 -10.26
CA ASP A 60 -12.85 -14.41 -9.34
C ASP A 60 -13.54 -14.54 -7.96
N PHE A 61 -14.16 -13.47 -7.42
CA PHE A 61 -14.91 -13.57 -6.16
C PHE A 61 -16.10 -14.53 -6.24
N PRO A 62 -16.99 -14.44 -7.25
CA PRO A 62 -18.08 -15.42 -7.39
C PRO A 62 -17.58 -16.86 -7.59
N ALA A 63 -16.46 -17.06 -8.29
CA ALA A 63 -15.88 -18.39 -8.52
C ALA A 63 -15.46 -19.10 -7.21
N VAL A 64 -15.20 -18.35 -6.14
CA VAL A 64 -14.85 -18.89 -4.81
C VAL A 64 -16.01 -18.77 -3.80
N GLY A 65 -17.23 -18.50 -4.26
CA GLY A 65 -18.40 -18.32 -3.40
C GLY A 65 -18.40 -16.98 -2.65
N GLY A 66 -17.63 -16.01 -3.11
CA GLY A 66 -17.61 -14.65 -2.59
C GLY A 66 -18.60 -13.72 -3.29
N VAL A 67 -18.61 -12.45 -2.86
CA VAL A 67 -19.51 -11.41 -3.35
C VAL A 67 -18.73 -10.35 -4.10
N PHE A 68 -19.20 -9.99 -5.28
CA PHE A 68 -18.78 -8.82 -6.04
C PHE A 68 -19.98 -7.90 -6.27
N ILE A 69 -19.83 -6.61 -5.93
CA ILE A 69 -20.86 -5.60 -6.24
C ILE A 69 -20.15 -4.39 -6.87
N GLN A 70 -20.61 -4.01 -8.06
CA GLN A 70 -20.35 -2.70 -8.63
C GLN A 70 -21.35 -1.71 -8.05
N ALA A 71 -20.87 -0.81 -7.20
CA ALA A 71 -21.69 0.24 -6.61
C ALA A 71 -21.94 1.38 -7.62
N GLU A 72 -22.91 2.22 -7.33
CA GLU A 72 -23.23 3.42 -8.13
C GLU A 72 -22.24 4.58 -7.95
N SER A 73 -21.41 4.50 -6.90
CA SER A 73 -20.37 5.50 -6.60
C SER A 73 -19.29 4.95 -5.65
N GLU A 74 -18.18 5.67 -5.54
CA GLU A 74 -17.14 5.37 -4.56
C GLU A 74 -17.63 5.53 -3.12
N VAL A 75 -18.51 6.50 -2.87
CA VAL A 75 -19.13 6.71 -1.55
C VAL A 75 -19.96 5.48 -1.15
N ALA A 76 -20.79 4.97 -2.07
CA ALA A 76 -21.56 3.75 -1.82
C ALA A 76 -20.67 2.55 -1.59
N SER A 77 -19.61 2.39 -2.41
CA SER A 77 -18.72 1.23 -2.30
C SER A 77 -17.99 1.16 -0.96
N ILE A 78 -17.51 2.29 -0.42
CA ILE A 78 -16.83 2.28 0.89
C ILE A 78 -17.81 2.04 2.05
N ASN A 79 -19.06 2.49 1.94
CA ASN A 79 -20.10 2.19 2.93
C ASN A 79 -20.52 0.70 2.89
N MET A 80 -20.52 0.07 1.71
CA MET A 80 -20.69 -1.38 1.60
C MET A 80 -19.54 -2.15 2.25
N VAL A 81 -18.28 -1.67 2.08
CA VAL A 81 -17.10 -2.21 2.78
C VAL A 81 -17.26 -2.09 4.29
N TYR A 82 -17.72 -0.94 4.80
CA TYR A 82 -18.00 -0.73 6.21
C TYR A 82 -18.98 -1.79 6.75
N GLY A 83 -20.13 -1.97 6.07
CA GLY A 83 -21.13 -2.97 6.46
C GLY A 83 -20.63 -4.40 6.40
N ALA A 84 -19.90 -4.77 5.34
CA ALA A 84 -19.34 -6.12 5.20
C ALA A 84 -18.26 -6.38 6.27
N SER A 85 -17.35 -5.44 6.50
CA SER A 85 -16.33 -5.57 7.53
C SER A 85 -16.94 -5.72 8.93
N ALA A 86 -18.04 -5.01 9.23
CA ALA A 86 -18.74 -5.12 10.50
C ALA A 86 -19.26 -6.55 10.78
N THR A 87 -19.48 -7.36 9.74
CA THR A 87 -19.85 -8.78 9.89
C THR A 87 -18.65 -9.71 10.15
N GLY A 88 -17.44 -9.19 10.18
CA GLY A 88 -16.21 -9.96 10.36
C GLY A 88 -15.70 -10.66 9.09
N VAL A 89 -16.24 -10.31 7.92
CA VAL A 89 -15.80 -10.84 6.63
C VAL A 89 -14.66 -10.00 6.09
N ARG A 90 -13.55 -10.63 5.65
CA ARG A 90 -12.50 -9.94 4.91
C ARG A 90 -13.05 -9.38 3.62
N CYS A 91 -13.00 -8.06 3.46
CA CYS A 91 -13.51 -7.33 2.31
C CYS A 91 -12.52 -6.30 1.80
N MET A 92 -12.65 -5.95 0.53
CA MET A 92 -11.81 -4.94 -0.09
C MET A 92 -12.57 -4.03 -1.05
N THR A 93 -11.94 -2.92 -1.36
CA THR A 93 -12.28 -2.02 -2.47
C THR A 93 -11.02 -1.60 -3.20
N ALA A 94 -11.17 -1.14 -4.42
CA ALA A 94 -10.09 -0.49 -5.17
C ALA A 94 -10.56 0.83 -5.79
N SER A 95 -9.62 1.76 -5.99
CA SER A 95 -9.88 3.02 -6.68
C SER A 95 -8.58 3.67 -7.15
N SER A 96 -8.67 4.91 -7.60
CA SER A 96 -7.56 5.79 -7.98
C SER A 96 -7.85 7.20 -7.48
N GLY A 97 -6.86 8.04 -7.34
CA GLY A 97 -6.88 9.44 -6.89
C GLY A 97 -8.25 10.08 -6.59
N PRO A 98 -9.04 10.50 -7.60
CA PRO A 98 -10.35 11.13 -7.38
C PRO A 98 -11.34 10.24 -6.63
N GLY A 99 -11.35 8.93 -6.91
CA GLY A 99 -12.24 7.99 -6.24
C GLY A 99 -11.81 7.70 -4.80
N ILE A 100 -10.50 7.71 -4.51
CA ILE A 100 -10.02 7.67 -3.12
C ILE A 100 -10.46 8.92 -2.37
N SER A 101 -10.45 10.10 -3.00
CA SER A 101 -10.99 11.34 -2.40
C SER A 101 -12.44 11.17 -1.93
N LEU A 102 -13.29 10.55 -2.76
CA LEU A 102 -14.69 10.27 -2.41
C LEU A 102 -14.87 9.23 -1.31
N LYS A 103 -13.90 8.32 -1.14
CA LYS A 103 -13.93 7.27 -0.09
C LYS A 103 -13.45 7.76 1.27
N GLN A 104 -12.81 8.92 1.39
CA GLN A 104 -12.10 9.34 2.60
C GLN A 104 -12.98 9.43 3.85
N GLU A 105 -14.24 9.85 3.73
CA GLU A 105 -15.18 9.85 4.84
C GLU A 105 -15.42 8.42 5.36
N GLY A 106 -15.74 7.47 4.48
CA GLY A 106 -15.97 6.09 4.86
C GLY A 106 -14.71 5.40 5.41
N ILE A 107 -13.51 5.76 4.92
CA ILE A 107 -12.24 5.28 5.47
C ILE A 107 -12.06 5.77 6.92
N SER A 108 -12.39 7.04 7.20
CA SER A 108 -12.39 7.58 8.55
C SER A 108 -13.38 6.83 9.45
N TYR A 109 -14.58 6.52 8.96
CA TYR A 109 -15.57 5.74 9.70
C TYR A 109 -15.07 4.31 9.99
N CYS A 110 -14.45 3.64 9.01
CA CYS A 110 -13.85 2.31 9.23
C CYS A 110 -12.74 2.36 10.29
N ALA A 111 -11.91 3.41 10.28
CA ALA A 111 -10.84 3.58 11.27
C ALA A 111 -11.41 3.85 12.67
N GLY A 112 -12.41 4.73 12.78
CA GLY A 112 -13.08 5.06 14.03
C GLY A 112 -13.86 3.90 14.65
N ALA A 113 -14.47 3.06 13.81
CA ALA A 113 -15.20 1.85 14.24
C ALA A 113 -14.30 0.62 14.37
N GLU A 114 -12.98 0.76 14.15
CA GLU A 114 -12.00 -0.34 14.18
C GLU A 114 -12.37 -1.52 13.26
N LEU A 115 -12.74 -1.20 12.04
CA LEU A 115 -13.15 -2.18 11.03
C LEU A 115 -11.99 -2.53 10.08
N PRO A 116 -11.56 -3.79 10.05
CA PRO A 116 -10.50 -4.25 9.16
C PRO A 116 -10.99 -4.33 7.71
N CYS A 117 -10.33 -3.62 6.80
CA CYS A 117 -10.56 -3.75 5.36
C CYS A 117 -9.29 -3.39 4.59
N VAL A 118 -9.22 -3.81 3.32
CA VAL A 118 -8.10 -3.47 2.44
C VAL A 118 -8.59 -2.57 1.30
N ILE A 119 -7.87 -1.48 1.09
CA ILE A 119 -8.16 -0.48 0.05
C ILE A 119 -6.97 -0.44 -0.90
N ALA A 120 -7.13 -0.91 -2.13
CA ALA A 120 -6.12 -0.77 -3.16
C ALA A 120 -6.29 0.59 -3.86
N THR A 121 -5.21 1.35 -3.95
CA THR A 121 -5.16 2.58 -4.77
C THR A 121 -4.10 2.44 -5.85
N ILE A 122 -4.51 2.64 -7.09
CA ILE A 122 -3.59 2.68 -8.23
C ILE A 122 -3.46 4.14 -8.63
N MET A 123 -2.35 4.75 -8.23
CA MET A 123 -2.13 6.19 -8.35
C MET A 123 -1.92 6.61 -9.80
N ARG A 124 -2.52 7.74 -10.14
CA ARG A 124 -2.45 8.35 -11.48
C ARG A 124 -2.18 9.85 -11.42
N GLY A 125 -1.85 10.44 -12.57
CA GLY A 125 -1.56 11.87 -12.68
C GLY A 125 -2.75 12.75 -12.31
N GLY A 126 -2.50 13.69 -11.39
CA GLY A 126 -3.39 14.75 -10.95
C GLY A 126 -2.77 16.14 -11.18
N PRO A 127 -3.37 17.22 -10.64
CA PRO A 127 -4.65 17.32 -9.91
C PRO A 127 -5.90 17.31 -10.83
N GLY A 128 -7.08 17.30 -10.22
CA GLY A 128 -8.35 17.23 -10.90
C GLY A 128 -8.59 15.86 -11.54
N LEU A 129 -9.16 15.81 -12.74
CA LEU A 129 -9.23 14.55 -13.50
C LEU A 129 -7.86 14.08 -13.93
N GLY A 130 -6.91 15.00 -14.16
CA GLY A 130 -5.56 14.71 -14.58
C GLY A 130 -5.49 13.85 -15.84
N ASN A 131 -4.70 12.79 -15.77
CA ASN A 131 -4.62 11.74 -16.79
C ASN A 131 -4.59 10.35 -16.11
N ILE A 132 -4.48 9.30 -16.93
CA ILE A 132 -4.44 7.91 -16.43
C ILE A 132 -3.00 7.35 -16.34
N ALA A 133 -2.01 8.20 -16.59
CA ALA A 133 -0.60 7.79 -16.57
C ALA A 133 -0.09 7.63 -15.12
N PRO A 134 0.98 6.82 -14.91
CA PRO A 134 1.46 6.49 -13.58
C PRO A 134 2.02 7.73 -12.85
N GLU A 135 1.64 7.91 -11.59
CA GLU A 135 2.16 8.96 -10.73
C GLU A 135 2.19 8.51 -9.26
N GLN A 136 2.83 9.29 -8.39
CA GLN A 136 2.92 9.05 -6.95
C GLN A 136 2.44 10.27 -6.14
N SER A 137 1.72 11.19 -6.80
CA SER A 137 1.24 12.44 -6.18
C SER A 137 0.06 12.28 -5.20
N ASP A 138 -0.46 11.06 -5.06
CA ASP A 138 -1.44 10.72 -4.03
C ASP A 138 -0.78 10.29 -2.70
N TYR A 139 0.55 10.42 -2.57
CA TYR A 139 1.27 10.04 -1.34
C TYR A 139 0.67 10.70 -0.09
N ASN A 140 0.50 12.03 -0.11
CA ASN A 140 -0.09 12.73 1.03
C ASN A 140 -1.53 12.29 1.31
N GLN A 141 -2.31 11.99 0.28
CA GLN A 141 -3.68 11.50 0.43
C GLN A 141 -3.75 10.18 1.21
N VAL A 142 -2.80 9.26 0.99
CA VAL A 142 -2.79 7.93 1.62
C VAL A 142 -2.01 7.89 2.93
N VAL A 143 -0.95 8.71 3.08
CA VAL A 143 -0.05 8.70 4.24
C VAL A 143 -0.45 9.74 5.29
N ARG A 144 -0.87 10.96 4.86
CA ARG A 144 -1.21 12.07 5.75
C ARG A 144 -2.68 12.12 6.13
N ILE A 145 -3.46 11.08 5.80
CA ILE A 145 -4.92 11.04 5.91
C ILE A 145 -5.62 12.07 5.03
N GLY A 146 -6.39 11.60 4.05
CA GLY A 146 -7.24 12.45 3.22
C GLY A 146 -8.62 12.71 3.83
N GLY A 147 -8.99 11.97 4.89
CA GLY A 147 -10.26 12.12 5.61
C GLY A 147 -10.16 13.05 6.82
N HIS A 148 -10.99 12.81 7.82
CA HIS A 148 -11.07 13.61 9.03
C HIS A 148 -10.83 12.79 10.29
N GLY A 149 -10.44 13.44 11.39
CA GLY A 149 -10.20 12.84 12.69
C GLY A 149 -8.75 12.38 12.90
N ASN A 150 -8.51 11.74 14.04
CA ASN A 150 -7.18 11.42 14.55
C ASN A 150 -6.78 9.96 14.22
N TYR A 151 -6.92 9.54 12.96
CA TYR A 151 -6.58 8.18 12.55
C TYR A 151 -5.33 8.10 11.68
N ARG A 152 -4.82 6.89 11.49
CA ARG A 152 -3.77 6.52 10.54
C ARG A 152 -4.16 5.22 9.83
N THR A 153 -3.72 5.06 8.61
CA THR A 153 -3.86 3.82 7.84
C THR A 153 -2.47 3.28 7.50
N PRO A 154 -2.13 2.02 7.83
CA PRO A 154 -0.94 1.40 7.25
C PRO A 154 -1.01 1.41 5.73
N VAL A 155 0.12 1.71 5.08
CA VAL A 155 0.22 1.83 3.62
C VAL A 155 1.38 0.99 3.12
N TYR A 156 1.10 -0.02 2.32
CA TYR A 156 2.07 -0.83 1.62
C TYR A 156 2.26 -0.33 0.19
N ALA A 157 3.52 -0.25 -0.26
CA ALA A 157 3.90 0.25 -1.58
C ALA A 157 4.64 -0.84 -2.39
N PRO A 158 3.91 -1.69 -3.12
CA PRO A 158 4.52 -2.70 -3.98
C PRO A 158 5.30 -2.06 -5.14
N ALA A 159 6.34 -2.77 -5.60
CA ALA A 159 7.13 -2.39 -6.76
C ALA A 159 7.19 -3.49 -7.84
N SER A 160 6.44 -4.57 -7.69
CA SER A 160 6.38 -5.67 -8.66
C SER A 160 5.04 -6.39 -8.60
N GLY A 161 4.72 -7.17 -9.63
CA GLY A 161 3.55 -8.03 -9.65
C GLY A 161 3.53 -9.05 -8.50
N GLN A 162 4.71 -9.59 -8.11
CA GLN A 162 4.80 -10.47 -6.94
C GLN A 162 4.42 -9.73 -5.65
N GLU A 163 4.94 -8.52 -5.45
CA GLU A 163 4.61 -7.73 -4.28
C GLU A 163 3.17 -7.23 -4.26
N MET A 164 2.56 -7.02 -5.44
CA MET A 164 1.11 -6.72 -5.53
C MET A 164 0.27 -7.84 -4.89
N CYS A 165 0.66 -9.11 -5.07
CA CYS A 165 0.04 -10.24 -4.39
C CYS A 165 0.42 -10.30 -2.91
N ASP A 166 1.72 -10.37 -2.60
CA ASP A 166 2.21 -10.66 -1.26
C ASP A 166 1.88 -9.58 -0.24
N LEU A 167 2.02 -8.30 -0.64
CA LEU A 167 1.68 -7.17 0.23
C LEU A 167 0.16 -7.00 0.39
N THR A 168 -0.64 -7.41 -0.59
CA THR A 168 -2.11 -7.47 -0.41
C THR A 168 -2.48 -8.52 0.63
N MET A 169 -1.85 -9.69 0.61
CA MET A 169 -2.06 -10.70 1.65
C MET A 169 -1.63 -10.18 3.03
N ALA A 170 -0.46 -9.56 3.12
CA ALA A 170 0.02 -8.95 4.34
C ALA A 170 -0.89 -7.81 4.83
N ALA A 171 -1.50 -7.04 3.92
CA ALA A 171 -2.45 -5.98 4.27
C ALA A 171 -3.70 -6.53 4.98
N PHE A 172 -4.24 -7.68 4.54
CA PHE A 172 -5.36 -8.33 5.25
C PHE A 172 -4.97 -8.82 6.63
N GLU A 173 -3.78 -9.40 6.79
CA GLU A 173 -3.28 -9.83 8.11
C GLU A 173 -3.08 -8.64 9.06
N THR A 174 -2.54 -7.55 8.55
CA THR A 174 -2.34 -6.31 9.32
C THR A 174 -3.69 -5.67 9.67
N ALA A 175 -4.64 -5.64 8.72
CA ALA A 175 -5.98 -5.12 8.96
C ALA A 175 -6.69 -5.86 10.09
N ASP A 176 -6.69 -7.19 10.07
CA ASP A 176 -7.32 -8.01 11.11
C ASP A 176 -6.61 -7.87 12.46
N ARG A 177 -5.27 -7.94 12.47
CA ARG A 177 -4.47 -7.87 13.70
C ARG A 177 -4.71 -6.60 14.48
N TYR A 178 -4.79 -5.48 13.78
CA TYR A 178 -4.93 -4.15 14.38
C TYR A 178 -6.34 -3.58 14.28
N ARG A 179 -7.28 -4.30 13.69
CA ARG A 179 -8.65 -3.83 13.45
C ARG A 179 -8.63 -2.40 12.87
N THR A 180 -8.11 -2.27 11.67
CA THR A 180 -7.93 -0.97 11.00
C THR A 180 -7.99 -1.12 9.48
N PRO A 181 -8.45 -0.11 8.73
CA PRO A 181 -8.26 -0.12 7.28
C PRO A 181 -6.77 -0.08 6.94
N VAL A 182 -6.36 -0.81 5.90
CA VAL A 182 -5.00 -0.85 5.38
C VAL A 182 -5.02 -0.56 3.89
N MET A 183 -4.07 0.23 3.42
CA MET A 183 -3.97 0.60 2.02
C MET A 183 -2.83 -0.15 1.32
N VAL A 184 -3.07 -0.55 0.06
CA VAL A 184 -2.03 -0.99 -0.88
C VAL A 184 -1.96 0.08 -1.97
N ALA A 185 -0.88 0.86 -1.97
CA ALA A 185 -0.69 2.01 -2.84
C ALA A 185 0.36 1.71 -3.91
N ALA A 186 -0.08 1.47 -5.14
CA ALA A 186 0.79 1.24 -6.29
C ALA A 186 0.68 2.40 -7.28
N ASP A 187 1.74 2.64 -8.05
CA ASP A 187 1.65 3.49 -9.23
C ASP A 187 1.02 2.75 -10.41
N GLY A 188 0.45 3.48 -11.35
CA GLY A 188 -0.24 2.91 -12.52
C GLY A 188 0.65 2.02 -13.38
N PHE A 189 1.97 2.23 -13.37
CA PHE A 189 2.91 1.38 -14.11
C PHE A 189 2.98 -0.03 -13.49
N THR A 190 3.19 -0.10 -12.17
CA THR A 190 3.24 -1.37 -11.43
C THR A 190 1.91 -2.14 -11.53
N GLY A 191 0.77 -1.43 -11.53
CA GLY A 191 -0.55 -2.04 -11.69
C GLY A 191 -0.78 -2.67 -13.06
N GLN A 192 -0.30 -2.03 -14.13
CA GLN A 192 -0.54 -2.46 -15.52
C GLN A 192 0.50 -3.43 -16.07
N MET A 193 1.69 -3.45 -15.48
CA MET A 193 2.80 -4.28 -15.96
C MET A 193 2.51 -5.76 -15.76
N MET A 194 2.81 -6.56 -16.80
CA MET A 194 2.76 -8.02 -16.72
C MET A 194 4.09 -8.57 -16.24
N GLU A 195 4.05 -9.35 -15.16
CA GLU A 195 5.23 -10.00 -14.58
C GLU A 195 4.93 -11.46 -14.20
N PRO A 196 5.97 -12.30 -14.10
CA PRO A 196 5.79 -13.64 -13.54
C PRO A 196 5.53 -13.55 -12.03
N VAL A 197 4.40 -14.11 -11.59
CA VAL A 197 3.98 -14.17 -10.18
C VAL A 197 3.81 -15.60 -9.74
N VAL A 198 4.42 -15.96 -8.61
CA VAL A 198 4.26 -17.25 -7.93
C VAL A 198 3.27 -17.07 -6.78
N PHE A 199 2.09 -17.63 -6.93
CA PHE A 199 1.04 -17.50 -5.94
C PHE A 199 1.23 -18.46 -4.76
N PRO A 200 1.21 -17.96 -3.52
CA PRO A 200 1.27 -18.79 -2.32
C PRO A 200 0.01 -19.65 -2.17
N ASP A 201 0.02 -20.54 -1.19
CA ASP A 201 -1.17 -21.30 -0.87
C ASP A 201 -2.19 -20.43 -0.12
N PRO A 202 -3.51 -20.68 -0.29
CA PRO A 202 -4.53 -19.97 0.44
C PRO A 202 -4.34 -20.16 1.95
N ILE A 203 -4.69 -19.14 2.74
CA ILE A 203 -4.72 -19.30 4.18
C ILE A 203 -5.83 -20.30 4.56
N PRO A 204 -5.56 -21.26 5.48
CA PRO A 204 -6.44 -22.42 5.69
C PRO A 204 -7.76 -22.08 6.36
N ALA A 205 -7.80 -21.10 7.23
CA ALA A 205 -9.02 -20.69 7.93
C ALA A 205 -8.89 -19.25 8.46
N LEU A 206 -10.00 -18.53 8.46
CA LEU A 206 -10.09 -17.23 9.09
C LEU A 206 -10.58 -17.35 10.53
N PRO A 207 -10.09 -16.54 11.47
CA PRO A 207 -10.63 -16.51 12.80
C PRO A 207 -12.09 -16.01 12.78
N VAL A 208 -12.89 -16.56 13.67
CA VAL A 208 -14.23 -16.03 13.96
C VAL A 208 -14.06 -14.89 14.95
N HIS A 209 -14.42 -13.70 14.54
CA HIS A 209 -14.28 -12.51 15.38
C HIS A 209 -15.47 -12.40 16.35
N ASP A 210 -15.21 -12.23 17.62
CA ASP A 210 -16.20 -12.07 18.71
C ASP A 210 -16.91 -10.70 18.68
N TRP A 211 -16.24 -9.68 18.13
CA TRP A 211 -16.76 -8.32 17.94
C TRP A 211 -17.72 -8.19 16.73
N ALA A 212 -17.75 -9.17 15.83
CA ALA A 212 -18.51 -9.09 14.58
C ALA A 212 -20.03 -9.12 14.80
N VAL A 213 -20.77 -8.41 13.95
CA VAL A 213 -22.25 -8.37 13.96
C VAL A 213 -22.78 -9.37 12.94
N ARG A 214 -23.04 -10.60 13.35
CA ARG A 214 -23.43 -11.71 12.45
C ARG A 214 -24.90 -12.06 12.46
N ALA A 215 -25.74 -11.27 13.12
CA ALA A 215 -27.17 -11.53 13.27
C ALA A 215 -27.53 -12.89 13.92
N ASP A 216 -26.60 -13.46 14.72
CA ASP A 216 -26.81 -14.67 15.51
C ASP A 216 -27.03 -14.36 17.00
N ALA A 217 -27.42 -15.35 17.78
CA ALA A 217 -27.71 -15.19 19.20
C ALA A 217 -26.45 -14.79 20.00
N ALA A 218 -25.25 -15.19 19.58
CA ALA A 218 -23.99 -14.92 20.25
C ALA A 218 -23.55 -13.45 20.07
N THR A 219 -23.80 -12.88 18.88
CA THR A 219 -23.34 -11.54 18.50
C THR A 219 -24.43 -10.47 18.53
N ARG A 220 -25.67 -10.78 18.92
CA ARG A 220 -26.81 -9.84 18.92
C ARG A 220 -26.62 -8.59 19.79
N ARG A 221 -25.66 -8.60 20.70
CA ARG A 221 -25.32 -7.45 21.57
C ARG A 221 -24.13 -6.65 21.08
N ASN A 222 -23.46 -7.13 20.02
CA ASN A 222 -22.32 -6.42 19.47
C ASN A 222 -22.80 -5.13 18.78
N LEU A 223 -22.05 -4.07 19.03
CA LEU A 223 -22.27 -2.77 18.42
C LEU A 223 -21.01 -2.35 17.71
N VAL A 224 -21.12 -2.01 16.44
CA VAL A 224 -20.07 -1.39 15.64
C VAL A 224 -20.49 0.04 15.37
N SER A 225 -19.76 0.99 15.93
CA SER A 225 -20.07 2.42 15.82
C SER A 225 -18.78 3.25 15.88
N SER A 226 -18.80 4.41 15.22
CA SER A 226 -17.78 5.45 15.35
C SER A 226 -18.34 6.73 16.00
N ILE A 227 -19.56 6.66 16.56
CA ILE A 227 -20.22 7.78 17.24
C ILE A 227 -19.92 7.67 18.75
N PHE A 228 -19.35 8.73 19.30
CA PHE A 228 -19.12 8.95 20.72
C PHE A 228 -19.63 10.37 21.01
N LEU A 229 -20.73 10.50 21.75
CA LEU A 229 -21.36 11.80 22.00
C LEU A 229 -20.71 12.55 23.14
N GLU A 230 -20.19 11.83 24.14
CA GLU A 230 -19.52 12.43 25.26
C GLU A 230 -18.04 12.70 24.92
N PRO A 231 -17.55 13.95 25.14
CA PRO A 231 -16.17 14.32 24.79
C PRO A 231 -15.10 13.42 25.43
N ASP A 232 -15.27 13.04 26.69
CA ASP A 232 -14.32 12.20 27.41
C ASP A 232 -14.25 10.77 26.84
N GLU A 233 -15.38 10.21 26.40
CA GLU A 233 -15.44 8.90 25.75
C GLU A 233 -14.70 8.93 24.40
N LEU A 234 -14.94 9.97 23.60
CA LEU A 234 -14.24 10.13 22.31
C LEU A 234 -12.74 10.34 22.51
N GLU A 235 -12.33 11.10 23.53
CA GLU A 235 -10.92 11.30 23.84
C GLU A 235 -10.23 9.97 24.23
N GLU A 236 -10.84 9.18 25.10
CA GLU A 236 -10.27 7.88 25.49
C GLU A 236 -10.21 6.91 24.30
N HIS A 237 -11.23 6.87 23.44
CA HIS A 237 -11.18 6.10 22.19
C HIS A 237 -10.03 6.55 21.29
N ASN A 238 -9.83 7.86 21.11
CA ASN A 238 -8.69 8.38 20.36
C ASN A 238 -7.35 7.99 20.99
N ARG A 239 -7.22 8.00 22.31
CA ARG A 239 -6.00 7.52 23.01
C ARG A 239 -5.76 6.03 22.76
N HIS A 240 -6.82 5.22 22.75
CA HIS A 240 -6.73 3.80 22.35
C HIS A 240 -6.21 3.66 20.93
N LEU A 241 -6.77 4.39 19.96
CA LEU A 241 -6.29 4.38 18.56
C LEU A 241 -4.83 4.82 18.45
N GLN A 242 -4.39 5.85 19.19
CA GLN A 242 -2.99 6.29 19.17
C GLN A 242 -2.04 5.23 19.73
N ARG A 243 -2.42 4.49 20.79
CA ARG A 243 -1.62 3.35 21.30
C ARG A 243 -1.44 2.28 20.24
N LYS A 244 -2.52 1.94 19.51
CA LYS A 244 -2.51 1.00 18.39
C LYS A 244 -1.59 1.48 17.25
N TYR A 245 -1.68 2.73 16.84
CA TYR A 245 -0.83 3.28 15.77
C TYR A 245 0.65 3.30 16.17
N LYS A 246 0.96 3.58 17.41
CA LYS A 246 2.33 3.50 17.92
C LYS A 246 2.88 2.06 17.86
N GLU A 247 2.07 1.07 18.19
CA GLU A 247 2.44 -0.34 18.04
C GLU A 247 2.70 -0.71 16.57
N ILE A 248 1.87 -0.23 15.64
CA ILE A 248 2.05 -0.39 14.19
C ILE A 248 3.37 0.28 13.76
N GLU A 249 3.66 1.50 14.22
CA GLU A 249 4.91 2.21 13.90
C GLU A 249 6.16 1.46 14.40
N GLU A 250 6.05 0.68 15.46
CA GLU A 250 7.16 -0.11 16.00
C GLU A 250 7.35 -1.46 15.29
N LYS A 251 6.25 -2.12 14.89
CA LYS A 251 6.28 -3.53 14.47
C LYS A 251 6.11 -3.75 12.96
N GLU A 252 5.49 -2.84 12.22
CA GLU A 252 5.10 -3.08 10.83
C GLU A 252 5.95 -2.30 9.81
N VAL A 253 7.02 -1.65 10.23
CA VAL A 253 7.95 -0.99 9.31
C VAL A 253 8.62 -2.01 8.40
N ARG A 254 8.51 -1.80 7.08
CA ARG A 254 9.18 -2.62 6.08
C ARG A 254 9.92 -1.74 5.08
N PHE A 255 11.13 -2.14 4.76
CA PHE A 255 11.97 -1.51 3.74
C PHE A 255 12.92 -2.55 3.13
N SER A 256 13.52 -2.20 2.01
CA SER A 256 14.62 -2.97 1.43
C SER A 256 15.78 -2.04 1.08
N GLU A 257 16.97 -2.63 1.01
CA GLU A 257 18.19 -1.92 0.72
C GLU A 257 18.93 -2.57 -0.45
N TYR A 258 19.63 -1.76 -1.22
CA TYR A 258 20.48 -2.24 -2.29
C TYR A 258 21.80 -1.48 -2.30
N MET A 259 22.92 -2.21 -2.22
CA MET A 259 24.29 -1.66 -2.16
C MET A 259 24.47 -0.56 -1.11
N ILE A 260 23.83 -0.73 0.07
CA ILE A 260 23.84 0.32 1.12
C ILE A 260 25.13 0.34 1.93
N ASP A 261 25.86 -0.80 1.99
CA ASP A 261 27.09 -0.89 2.75
C ASP A 261 28.18 0.02 2.16
N GLY A 262 28.77 0.84 3.01
CA GLY A 262 29.77 1.83 2.61
C GLY A 262 29.23 2.97 1.74
N ALA A 263 27.92 3.11 1.60
CA ALA A 263 27.31 4.20 0.85
C ALA A 263 27.53 5.54 1.56
N ARG A 264 28.05 6.52 0.85
CA ARG A 264 28.20 7.91 1.29
C ARG A 264 27.11 8.81 0.70
N LEU A 265 26.46 8.35 -0.35
CA LEU A 265 25.26 8.91 -0.96
C LEU A 265 24.14 7.87 -0.85
N VAL A 266 22.97 8.26 -0.36
CA VAL A 266 21.82 7.38 -0.26
C VAL A 266 20.70 7.94 -1.13
N VAL A 267 20.19 7.11 -2.05
CA VAL A 267 18.98 7.45 -2.80
C VAL A 267 17.76 6.77 -2.16
N VAL A 268 16.64 7.48 -2.13
CA VAL A 268 15.38 7.00 -1.56
C VAL A 268 14.28 7.06 -2.62
N GLY A 269 13.53 5.99 -2.80
CA GLY A 269 12.41 5.93 -3.75
C GLY A 269 11.58 4.67 -3.55
N TYR A 270 10.31 4.68 -3.94
CA TYR A 270 9.40 3.54 -3.81
C TYR A 270 8.69 3.20 -5.13
N GLY A 271 7.91 2.12 -5.16
CA GLY A 271 7.18 1.69 -6.35
C GLY A 271 8.08 1.50 -7.56
N ILE A 272 7.62 1.90 -8.73
CA ILE A 272 8.40 1.80 -9.99
C ILE A 272 9.71 2.60 -9.93
N VAL A 273 9.74 3.74 -9.23
CA VAL A 273 10.95 4.56 -9.10
C VAL A 273 12.09 3.78 -8.45
N SER A 274 11.80 2.98 -7.44
CA SER A 274 12.82 2.15 -6.78
C SER A 274 13.47 1.13 -7.71
N ARG A 275 12.75 0.64 -8.72
CA ARG A 275 13.29 -0.27 -9.75
C ARG A 275 14.24 0.45 -10.68
N VAL A 276 13.85 1.63 -11.14
CA VAL A 276 14.73 2.49 -11.96
C VAL A 276 15.99 2.85 -11.18
N LEU A 277 15.85 3.24 -9.93
CA LEU A 277 16.97 3.58 -9.05
C LEU A 277 17.91 2.41 -8.81
N ARG A 278 17.40 1.17 -8.73
CA ARG A 278 18.25 -0.02 -8.59
C ARG A 278 19.25 -0.14 -9.75
N SER A 279 18.79 0.11 -10.98
CA SER A 279 19.65 0.11 -12.17
C SER A 279 20.62 1.29 -12.15
N ALA A 280 20.17 2.49 -11.82
CA ALA A 280 21.01 3.68 -11.73
C ALA A 280 22.10 3.55 -10.65
N VAL A 281 21.76 2.99 -9.48
CA VAL A 281 22.73 2.71 -8.40
C VAL A 281 23.78 1.69 -8.84
N HIS A 282 23.37 0.64 -9.55
CA HIS A 282 24.30 -0.36 -10.09
C HIS A 282 25.34 0.30 -11.02
N LEU A 283 24.87 1.05 -12.01
CA LEU A 283 25.73 1.79 -12.94
C LEU A 283 26.64 2.80 -12.22
N ALA A 284 26.12 3.54 -11.26
CA ALA A 284 26.91 4.50 -10.48
C ALA A 284 28.01 3.81 -9.66
N ARG A 285 27.74 2.62 -9.11
CA ARG A 285 28.74 1.81 -8.39
C ARG A 285 29.84 1.30 -9.32
N GLU A 286 29.52 0.93 -10.56
CA GLU A 286 30.54 0.58 -11.57
C GLU A 286 31.44 1.77 -11.90
N GLU A 287 30.96 3.00 -11.78
CA GLU A 287 31.74 4.24 -11.92
C GLU A 287 32.51 4.63 -10.64
N GLY A 288 32.46 3.82 -9.59
CA GLY A 288 33.14 4.09 -8.32
C GLY A 288 32.41 5.05 -7.39
N ILE A 289 31.16 5.44 -7.69
CA ILE A 289 30.36 6.31 -6.82
C ILE A 289 29.81 5.47 -5.66
N PRO A 290 30.12 5.80 -4.38
CA PRO A 290 29.66 5.04 -3.22
C PRO A 290 28.21 5.40 -2.88
N VAL A 291 27.25 4.97 -3.73
CA VAL A 291 25.82 5.20 -3.59
C VAL A 291 25.08 3.92 -3.22
N GLY A 292 24.02 4.01 -2.43
CA GLY A 292 23.11 2.93 -2.10
C GLY A 292 21.66 3.38 -2.15
N LEU A 293 20.75 2.43 -2.30
CA LEU A 293 19.30 2.66 -2.33
C LEU A 293 18.67 2.16 -1.02
N LEU A 294 17.85 3.00 -0.39
CA LEU A 294 16.84 2.60 0.57
C LEU A 294 15.46 2.74 -0.08
N ARG A 295 14.71 1.66 -0.10
CA ARG A 295 13.34 1.62 -0.60
C ARG A 295 12.36 1.39 0.54
N PRO A 296 11.50 2.35 0.89
CA PRO A 296 10.34 2.09 1.74
C PRO A 296 9.39 1.07 1.06
N ILE A 297 9.00 0.01 1.78
CA ILE A 297 7.94 -0.93 1.39
C ILE A 297 6.65 -0.50 2.10
N THR A 298 6.75 0.00 3.33
CA THR A 298 5.66 0.71 3.98
C THR A 298 5.88 2.22 3.90
N LEU A 299 4.86 2.96 3.46
CA LEU A 299 4.86 4.43 3.47
C LEU A 299 4.33 4.98 4.81
N PHE A 300 3.43 4.25 5.45
CA PHE A 300 3.12 4.32 6.87
C PHE A 300 2.98 2.89 7.40
N PRO A 301 3.75 2.54 8.44
CA PRO A 301 4.81 3.34 9.07
C PRO A 301 6.05 3.52 8.18
N PHE A 302 6.64 4.70 8.25
CA PHE A 302 7.82 5.06 7.46
C PHE A 302 9.12 4.60 8.15
N PRO A 303 10.19 4.21 7.45
CA PRO A 303 11.43 3.68 8.02
C PRO A 303 12.34 4.79 8.63
N LYS A 304 11.78 5.61 9.51
CA LYS A 304 12.43 6.78 10.13
C LYS A 304 13.75 6.42 10.82
N LYS A 305 13.74 5.38 11.67
CA LYS A 305 14.95 4.96 12.41
C LYS A 305 16.08 4.58 11.47
N ARG A 306 15.76 3.85 10.40
CA ARG A 306 16.78 3.43 9.44
C ARG A 306 17.35 4.60 8.65
N LEU A 307 16.53 5.56 8.24
CA LEU A 307 16.98 6.79 7.60
C LEU A 307 17.88 7.63 8.53
N GLU A 308 17.52 7.73 9.81
CA GLU A 308 18.35 8.41 10.81
C GLU A 308 19.72 7.72 11.00
N GLU A 309 19.77 6.38 11.01
CA GLU A 309 21.02 5.63 11.07
C GLU A 309 21.89 5.88 9.84
N LEU A 310 21.29 5.84 8.64
CA LEU A 310 21.99 6.10 7.39
C LEU A 310 22.53 7.54 7.31
N ALA A 311 21.79 8.51 7.85
CA ALA A 311 22.24 9.90 7.91
C ALA A 311 23.49 10.14 8.79
N ARG A 312 23.83 9.19 9.67
CA ARG A 312 25.08 9.26 10.45
C ARG A 312 26.32 8.84 9.64
N GLN A 313 26.12 8.09 8.56
CA GLN A 313 27.18 7.51 7.73
C GLN A 313 27.28 8.19 6.37
N ALA A 314 26.14 8.54 5.79
CA ALA A 314 26.06 9.22 4.51
C ALA A 314 26.44 10.71 4.64
N ARG A 315 26.88 11.29 3.54
CA ARG A 315 27.13 12.75 3.43
C ARG A 315 25.95 13.49 2.82
N ARG A 316 25.11 12.79 2.04
CA ARG A 316 23.99 13.36 1.31
C ARG A 316 22.93 12.29 1.03
N MET A 317 21.68 12.70 0.92
CA MET A 317 20.58 11.86 0.42
C MET A 317 19.91 12.53 -0.77
N ILE A 318 19.29 11.73 -1.63
CA ILE A 318 18.43 12.20 -2.72
C ILE A 318 17.12 11.42 -2.68
N THR A 319 16.00 12.11 -2.66
CA THR A 319 14.69 11.49 -2.79
C THR A 319 14.22 11.59 -4.23
N PHE A 320 13.80 10.48 -4.81
CA PHE A 320 13.23 10.38 -6.14
C PHE A 320 11.76 9.98 -6.06
N GLU A 321 10.89 10.72 -6.75
CA GLU A 321 9.44 10.50 -6.73
C GLU A 321 8.80 10.83 -8.09
N LEU A 322 7.64 10.21 -8.35
CA LEU A 322 6.72 10.68 -9.41
C LEU A 322 5.73 11.67 -8.80
N SER A 323 6.25 12.77 -8.27
CA SER A 323 5.48 13.86 -7.66
C SER A 323 6.32 15.13 -7.58
N ASN A 324 5.75 16.18 -7.05
CA ASN A 324 6.43 17.46 -6.79
C ASN A 324 7.14 17.53 -5.42
N GLY A 325 7.32 16.39 -4.75
CA GLY A 325 8.03 16.32 -3.47
C GLY A 325 7.09 16.13 -2.26
N GLN A 326 6.52 14.94 -2.13
CA GLN A 326 5.64 14.58 -1.00
C GLN A 326 6.36 13.63 -0.02
N MET A 327 6.97 12.54 -0.50
CA MET A 327 7.73 11.62 0.37
C MET A 327 9.01 12.27 0.91
N VAL A 328 9.62 13.20 0.16
CA VAL A 328 10.84 13.91 0.61
C VAL A 328 10.62 14.63 1.95
N GLU A 329 9.41 15.05 2.26
CA GLU A 329 9.08 15.65 3.57
C GLU A 329 9.27 14.63 4.71
N ASP A 330 8.84 13.38 4.53
CA ASP A 330 9.06 12.32 5.52
C ASP A 330 10.53 11.93 5.63
N VAL A 331 11.29 11.96 4.53
CA VAL A 331 12.74 11.78 4.55
C VAL A 331 13.41 12.90 5.36
N ARG A 332 13.06 14.16 5.11
CA ARG A 332 13.59 15.32 5.87
C ARG A 332 13.26 15.23 7.37
N LEU A 333 12.00 14.94 7.69
CA LEU A 333 11.58 14.74 9.08
C LEU A 333 12.31 13.58 9.77
N SER A 334 12.70 12.54 9.02
CA SER A 334 13.44 11.39 9.58
C SER A 334 14.90 11.68 9.81
N VAL A 335 15.50 12.55 9.00
CA VAL A 335 16.94 12.86 9.03
C VAL A 335 17.26 14.05 9.94
N HIS A 336 16.28 14.90 10.27
CA HIS A 336 16.43 16.06 11.14
C HIS A 336 17.55 17.03 10.68
N ASP A 337 17.60 17.32 9.38
CA ASP A 337 18.58 18.23 8.75
C ASP A 337 20.07 17.94 9.03
N ARG A 338 20.39 16.70 9.43
CA ARG A 338 21.78 16.30 9.74
C ARG A 338 22.70 16.31 8.53
N ILE A 339 22.13 16.04 7.36
CA ILE A 339 22.83 16.03 6.07
C ILE A 339 21.93 16.66 5.01
N PRO A 340 22.51 17.19 3.92
CA PRO A 340 21.73 17.70 2.79
C PRO A 340 20.85 16.62 2.17
N ILE A 341 19.59 16.98 1.87
CA ILE A 341 18.62 16.13 1.19
C ILE A 341 18.19 16.83 -0.09
N ASP A 342 18.61 16.28 -1.21
CA ASP A 342 18.18 16.73 -2.53
C ASP A 342 16.86 16.06 -2.91
N PHE A 343 16.20 16.63 -3.88
CA PHE A 343 14.95 16.11 -4.43
C PHE A 343 15.03 16.07 -5.96
N TYR A 344 14.56 14.98 -6.52
CA TYR A 344 14.32 14.85 -7.95
C TYR A 344 12.94 14.27 -8.20
N GLY A 345 12.08 14.98 -8.92
CA GLY A 345 10.71 14.59 -9.18
C GLY A 345 10.33 14.69 -10.66
N ARG A 346 9.49 13.78 -11.11
CA ARG A 346 8.76 13.83 -12.38
C ARG A 346 7.27 13.82 -12.09
N MET A 347 6.48 14.43 -12.95
CA MET A 347 5.04 14.59 -12.78
C MET A 347 4.31 14.32 -14.10
N GLY A 348 2.98 14.21 -14.04
CA GLY A 348 2.13 14.10 -15.21
C GLY A 348 2.27 12.77 -15.96
N GLY A 349 2.72 11.72 -15.28
CA GLY A 349 2.89 10.39 -15.88
C GLY A 349 4.28 10.12 -16.47
N ASN A 350 5.21 11.03 -16.31
CA ASN A 350 6.58 10.86 -16.77
C ASN A 350 7.40 10.03 -15.76
N VAL A 351 7.90 8.87 -16.18
CA VAL A 351 8.79 8.03 -15.39
C VAL A 351 10.23 8.31 -15.83
N PRO A 352 11.18 8.61 -14.91
CA PRO A 352 12.57 8.86 -15.29
C PRO A 352 13.24 7.59 -15.81
N SER A 353 14.21 7.74 -16.72
CA SER A 353 15.09 6.64 -17.14
C SER A 353 16.19 6.36 -16.10
N ALA A 354 16.85 5.21 -16.22
CA ALA A 354 18.00 4.90 -15.37
C ALA A 354 19.19 5.87 -15.61
N GLU A 355 19.41 6.30 -16.88
CA GLU A 355 20.42 7.29 -17.23
C GLU A 355 20.10 8.64 -16.61
N GLU A 356 18.84 9.09 -16.67
CA GLU A 356 18.40 10.34 -16.06
C GLU A 356 18.65 10.34 -14.55
N CYS A 357 18.33 9.24 -13.86
CA CYS A 357 18.63 9.07 -12.42
C CYS A 357 20.14 9.02 -12.15
N LEU A 358 20.91 8.34 -13.01
CA LEU A 358 22.37 8.27 -12.90
C LEU A 358 23.02 9.64 -13.02
N ASP A 359 22.56 10.49 -13.93
CA ASP A 359 23.08 11.85 -14.09
C ASP A 359 22.80 12.73 -12.85
N VAL A 360 21.65 12.56 -12.22
CA VAL A 360 21.35 13.22 -10.93
C VAL A 360 22.30 12.73 -9.83
N ILE A 361 22.53 11.41 -9.75
CA ILE A 361 23.46 10.80 -8.79
C ILE A 361 24.88 11.32 -9.01
N ARG A 362 25.38 11.37 -10.26
CA ARG A 362 26.73 11.89 -10.61
C ARG A 362 26.90 13.34 -10.17
N ARG A 363 25.90 14.19 -10.41
CA ARG A 363 25.91 15.60 -10.02
C ARG A 363 25.99 15.75 -8.51
N ALA A 364 25.10 15.08 -7.78
CA ALA A 364 25.08 15.13 -6.33
C ALA A 364 26.36 14.56 -5.68
N ALA A 365 26.98 13.55 -6.29
CA ALA A 365 28.25 13.00 -5.81
C ALA A 365 29.40 14.01 -5.93
N ARG A 366 29.47 14.77 -7.04
CA ARG A 366 30.46 15.82 -7.24
C ARG A 366 30.27 17.00 -6.27
N GLU A 367 29.05 17.53 -6.21
CA GLU A 367 28.68 18.66 -5.35
C GLU A 367 28.83 18.34 -3.86
N GLY A 368 28.55 17.10 -3.47
CA GLY A 368 28.58 16.61 -2.08
C GLY A 368 29.97 16.18 -1.59
N GLY A 369 31.01 16.25 -2.42
CA GLY A 369 32.33 15.74 -2.05
C GLY A 369 32.31 14.27 -1.66
N VAL A 370 31.50 13.48 -2.36
CA VAL A 370 31.31 12.03 -2.11
C VAL A 370 32.35 11.21 -2.88
N LEU A 371 32.83 11.78 -3.97
CA LEU A 371 33.93 11.26 -4.80
C LEU A 371 35.27 11.58 -4.18
#